data_b2a7f8949c9cc0d71ef57a32e5e6c4f8
#
_entry.id   b2a7f8949c9cc0d71ef57a32e5e6c4f8
#
_cell.length_a   1.000
_cell.length_b   1.000
_cell.length_c   1.000
_cell.angle_alpha   90.00
_cell.angle_beta   90.00
_cell.angle_gamma   90.00
#
_symmetry.space_group_name_H-M   'P 1'
#
loop_
_entity.id
_entity.type
_entity.pdbx_description
1 polymer ?
#
loop_
_entity_poly.entity_id
_entity_poly.type
_entity_poly.pdbx_seq_one_letter_code
_entity_poly.pdbx_strand_id
1 'polypeptide(L)'
;FRFYELNIINDIEINEKIDYIFNLACPASPPKYQSHSIFTLETNFIGTHNLLKLANKNNSVFIQASTSEVYGDPEIHPQKENYNGNVNINGPRACYDVGKRIAETLCYEYRQKFELQTRVVRIFNTYGPGMDPDDGRVISNFLRNTLTNKPLVIYGDGLQTRSFCYVDDLIDALCKSMHIDFSFPINIGNDNEISLNELAKILFDKYGENKIIYANPNVDDPRLRKPDIQRAKEILKWSPTISINKGIEKTYSY
;
A
#
# COMPACT_ATOMS: atom_id res chain seq x y z
N PHE A 1 7.20 -16.78 -18.71
CA PHE A 1 7.48 -15.43 -18.22
C PHE A 1 8.25 -14.64 -19.28
N ARG A 2 7.78 -13.44 -19.63
CA ARG A 2 8.47 -12.48 -20.46
C ARG A 2 8.69 -11.20 -19.67
N PHE A 3 9.87 -10.61 -19.74
CA PHE A 3 10.22 -9.36 -19.09
C PHE A 3 10.37 -8.27 -20.13
N TYR A 4 9.71 -7.13 -19.91
CA TYR A 4 9.86 -5.92 -20.71
C TYR A 4 10.35 -4.81 -19.79
N GLU A 5 11.51 -4.24 -20.07
CA GLU A 5 12.00 -3.05 -19.36
C GLU A 5 11.34 -1.81 -19.97
N LEU A 6 10.25 -1.37 -19.36
CA LEU A 6 9.42 -0.26 -19.83
C LEU A 6 9.19 0.77 -18.73
N ASN A 7 9.19 2.05 -19.11
CA ASN A 7 8.66 3.10 -18.25
C ASN A 7 7.19 3.33 -18.65
N ILE A 8 6.28 3.11 -17.71
CA ILE A 8 4.83 3.22 -17.97
C ILE A 8 4.36 4.65 -18.30
N ILE A 9 5.20 5.68 -18.04
CA ILE A 9 4.91 7.07 -18.44
C ILE A 9 4.98 7.22 -19.96
N ASN A 10 5.80 6.40 -20.63
CA ASN A 10 5.90 6.37 -22.08
C ASN A 10 4.79 5.52 -22.70
N ASP A 11 4.60 5.62 -24.00
CA ASP A 11 3.66 4.76 -24.72
C ASP A 11 4.07 3.29 -24.57
N ILE A 12 3.07 2.44 -24.32
CA ILE A 12 3.25 1.01 -24.09
C ILE A 12 2.67 0.25 -25.28
N GLU A 13 3.53 -0.42 -26.02
CA GLU A 13 3.13 -1.30 -27.10
C GLU A 13 3.42 -2.76 -26.72
N ILE A 14 2.37 -3.51 -26.46
CA ILE A 14 2.39 -4.97 -26.25
C ILE A 14 1.41 -5.58 -27.24
N ASN A 15 1.89 -6.50 -28.08
CA ASN A 15 1.10 -7.09 -29.16
C ASN A 15 0.35 -8.37 -28.71
N GLU A 16 0.76 -8.93 -27.58
CA GLU A 16 0.08 -10.10 -27.02
C GLU A 16 -1.25 -9.71 -26.40
N LYS A 17 -2.21 -10.62 -26.43
CA LYS A 17 -3.47 -10.47 -25.70
C LYS A 17 -3.19 -10.48 -24.20
N ILE A 18 -3.76 -9.53 -23.49
CA ILE A 18 -3.64 -9.39 -22.05
C ILE A 18 -5.03 -9.51 -21.43
N ASP A 19 -5.22 -10.49 -20.54
CA ASP A 19 -6.48 -10.70 -19.85
C ASP A 19 -6.57 -9.90 -18.53
N TYR A 20 -5.44 -9.72 -17.84
CA TYR A 20 -5.36 -9.00 -16.57
C TYR A 20 -4.16 -8.05 -16.54
N ILE A 21 -4.36 -6.86 -15.99
CA ILE A 21 -3.28 -5.90 -15.73
C ILE A 21 -3.30 -5.54 -14.24
N PHE A 22 -2.20 -5.82 -13.54
CA PHE A 22 -1.96 -5.33 -12.18
C PHE A 22 -1.07 -4.10 -12.24
N ASN A 23 -1.61 -2.92 -11.99
CA ASN A 23 -0.82 -1.71 -11.86
C ASN A 23 -0.27 -1.57 -10.45
N LEU A 24 0.95 -2.06 -10.25
CA LEU A 24 1.71 -1.94 -9.00
C LEU A 24 2.81 -0.87 -9.10
N ALA A 25 2.94 -0.22 -10.26
CA ALA A 25 4.03 0.68 -10.55
C ALA A 25 3.81 2.06 -9.90
N CYS A 26 4.59 2.36 -8.88
CA CYS A 26 4.75 3.69 -8.29
C CYS A 26 5.85 3.65 -7.24
N PRO A 27 6.68 4.70 -7.08
CA PRO A 27 7.45 4.87 -5.84
C PRO A 27 6.51 4.92 -4.64
N ALA A 28 6.66 3.99 -3.68
CA ALA A 28 5.66 3.80 -2.63
C ALA A 28 6.20 4.00 -1.21
N SER A 29 7.50 4.17 -1.04
CA SER A 29 8.09 4.48 0.27
C SER A 29 8.34 5.98 0.42
N PRO A 30 8.18 6.56 1.63
CA PRO A 30 8.35 8.00 1.84
C PRO A 30 9.67 8.56 1.30
N PRO A 31 10.85 7.95 1.54
CA PRO A 31 12.08 8.48 0.98
C PRO A 31 12.11 8.48 -0.55
N LYS A 32 11.54 7.44 -1.19
CA LYS A 32 11.57 7.29 -2.66
C LYS A 32 10.60 8.25 -3.35
N TYR A 33 9.34 8.35 -2.90
CA TYR A 33 8.39 9.26 -3.54
C TYR A 33 8.67 10.74 -3.26
N GLN A 34 9.27 11.07 -2.11
CA GLN A 34 9.66 12.46 -1.81
C GLN A 34 10.87 12.91 -2.61
N SER A 35 11.87 12.04 -2.81
CA SER A 35 13.03 12.36 -3.64
C SER A 35 12.71 12.47 -5.14
N HIS A 36 11.62 11.83 -5.59
CA HIS A 36 11.17 11.82 -6.99
C HIS A 36 9.71 12.24 -7.12
N SER A 37 9.33 13.37 -6.50
CA SER A 37 7.93 13.77 -6.33
C SER A 37 7.18 14.00 -7.66
N ILE A 38 7.79 14.69 -8.63
CA ILE A 38 7.20 14.91 -9.95
C ILE A 38 7.03 13.58 -10.69
N PHE A 39 8.07 12.75 -10.72
CA PHE A 39 8.02 11.43 -11.34
C PHE A 39 6.94 10.54 -10.69
N THR A 40 6.74 10.65 -9.38
CA THR A 40 5.67 9.94 -8.66
C THR A 40 4.28 10.37 -9.13
N LEU A 41 4.05 11.67 -9.35
CA LEU A 41 2.79 12.19 -9.91
C LEU A 41 2.58 11.71 -11.34
N GLU A 42 3.61 11.83 -12.21
CA GLU A 42 3.55 11.37 -13.60
C GLU A 42 3.27 9.88 -13.70
N THR A 43 3.91 9.06 -12.86
CA THR A 43 3.67 7.61 -12.80
C THR A 43 2.22 7.29 -12.43
N ASN A 44 1.66 7.99 -11.45
CA ASN A 44 0.28 7.76 -11.02
C ASN A 44 -0.75 8.29 -12.02
N PHE A 45 -0.47 9.38 -12.73
CA PHE A 45 -1.39 9.96 -13.70
C PHE A 45 -1.16 9.41 -15.12
N ILE A 46 -0.01 9.74 -15.73
CA ILE A 46 0.29 9.37 -17.12
C ILE A 46 0.45 7.85 -17.24
N GLY A 47 1.22 7.25 -16.32
CA GLY A 47 1.46 5.81 -16.31
C GLY A 47 0.17 5.01 -16.14
N THR A 48 -0.69 5.37 -15.19
CA THR A 48 -2.00 4.73 -15.02
C THR A 48 -2.89 4.93 -16.25
N HIS A 49 -2.89 6.13 -16.85
CA HIS A 49 -3.67 6.40 -18.07
C HIS A 49 -3.20 5.52 -19.25
N ASN A 50 -1.88 5.37 -19.44
CA ASN A 50 -1.34 4.53 -20.52
C ASN A 50 -1.68 3.04 -20.33
N LEU A 51 -1.59 2.55 -19.09
CA LEU A 51 -2.00 1.17 -18.77
C LEU A 51 -3.52 0.95 -18.92
N LEU A 52 -4.35 1.94 -18.60
CA LEU A 52 -5.80 1.88 -18.83
C LEU A 52 -6.15 1.89 -20.33
N LYS A 53 -5.41 2.65 -21.17
CA LYS A 53 -5.54 2.55 -22.63
C LYS A 53 -5.21 1.15 -23.13
N LEU A 54 -4.13 0.56 -22.64
CA LEU A 54 -3.73 -0.81 -22.97
C LEU A 54 -4.79 -1.82 -22.53
N ALA A 55 -5.34 -1.68 -21.29
CA ALA A 55 -6.41 -2.50 -20.77
C ALA A 55 -7.66 -2.41 -21.65
N ASN A 56 -8.06 -1.20 -22.03
CA ASN A 56 -9.24 -0.96 -22.88
C ASN A 56 -9.05 -1.58 -24.29
N LYS A 57 -7.87 -1.43 -24.89
CA LYS A 57 -7.53 -2.06 -26.19
C LYS A 57 -7.66 -3.58 -26.15
N ASN A 58 -7.32 -4.22 -25.02
CA ASN A 58 -7.35 -5.68 -24.86
C ASN A 58 -8.64 -6.22 -24.24
N ASN A 59 -9.53 -5.32 -23.75
CA ASN A 59 -10.67 -5.69 -22.91
C ASN A 59 -10.22 -6.47 -21.64
N SER A 60 -9.13 -6.01 -21.02
CA SER A 60 -8.54 -6.63 -19.84
C SER A 60 -9.26 -6.23 -18.56
N VAL A 61 -9.23 -7.07 -17.54
CA VAL A 61 -9.52 -6.64 -16.17
C VAL A 61 -8.33 -5.86 -15.63
N PHE A 62 -8.57 -4.63 -15.16
CA PHE A 62 -7.53 -3.75 -14.65
C PHE A 62 -7.59 -3.65 -13.13
N ILE A 63 -6.52 -4.02 -12.44
CA ILE A 63 -6.41 -3.98 -10.99
C ILE A 63 -5.45 -2.86 -10.59
N GLN A 64 -5.96 -1.80 -9.97
CA GLN A 64 -5.18 -0.67 -9.48
C GLN A 64 -4.78 -0.90 -8.03
N ALA A 65 -3.48 -0.98 -7.78
CA ALA A 65 -2.96 -0.85 -6.43
C ALA A 65 -3.06 0.61 -5.98
N SER A 66 -4.08 0.91 -5.20
CA SER A 66 -4.23 2.13 -4.45
C SER A 66 -3.66 1.95 -3.03
N THR A 67 -3.95 2.86 -2.12
CA THR A 67 -3.30 2.91 -0.82
C THR A 67 -4.23 3.48 0.24
N SER A 68 -3.96 3.19 1.51
CA SER A 68 -4.59 3.88 2.65
C SER A 68 -4.28 5.39 2.70
N GLU A 69 -3.24 5.83 2.00
CA GLU A 69 -2.84 7.24 1.97
C GLU A 69 -3.88 8.15 1.30
N VAL A 70 -4.79 7.58 0.49
CA VAL A 70 -5.93 8.33 -0.08
C VAL A 70 -6.87 8.89 0.99
N TYR A 71 -6.78 8.38 2.22
CA TYR A 71 -7.53 8.89 3.37
C TYR A 71 -6.85 10.07 4.08
N GLY A 72 -5.54 10.28 3.85
CA GLY A 72 -4.76 11.34 4.49
C GLY A 72 -4.63 11.14 6.01
N ASP A 73 -4.75 12.22 6.79
CA ASP A 73 -4.91 12.18 8.24
C ASP A 73 -6.41 12.00 8.59
N PRO A 74 -6.88 10.76 8.84
CA PRO A 74 -8.29 10.46 8.82
C PRO A 74 -8.99 10.92 10.10
N GLU A 75 -10.16 11.52 9.93
CA GLU A 75 -11.08 11.90 11.02
C GLU A 75 -12.01 10.75 11.42
N ILE A 76 -12.02 9.65 10.65
CA ILE A 76 -12.85 8.46 10.89
C ILE A 76 -11.96 7.26 11.17
N HIS A 77 -12.28 6.51 12.21
CA HIS A 77 -11.55 5.33 12.61
C HIS A 77 -12.52 4.18 12.97
N PRO A 78 -12.38 2.96 12.42
CA PRO A 78 -11.51 2.60 11.30
C PRO A 78 -11.91 3.27 9.98
N GLN A 79 -10.97 3.36 9.02
CA GLN A 79 -11.22 3.99 7.72
C GLN A 79 -12.11 3.10 6.86
N LYS A 80 -13.28 3.65 6.45
CA LYS A 80 -14.24 3.00 5.53
C LYS A 80 -14.07 3.51 4.11
N GLU A 81 -14.40 2.69 3.11
CA GLU A 81 -14.19 3.04 1.72
C GLU A 81 -15.07 4.21 1.22
N ASN A 82 -16.18 4.48 1.89
CA ASN A 82 -17.05 5.63 1.60
C ASN A 82 -16.57 6.94 2.25
N TYR A 83 -15.50 6.92 3.03
CA TYR A 83 -14.88 8.11 3.57
C TYR A 83 -14.00 8.78 2.51
N ASN A 84 -14.27 10.06 2.23
CA ASN A 84 -13.58 10.82 1.20
C ASN A 84 -12.14 11.22 1.55
N GLY A 85 -11.76 11.09 2.82
CA GLY A 85 -10.42 11.40 3.30
C GLY A 85 -10.19 12.88 3.65
N ASN A 86 -9.05 13.12 4.30
CA ASN A 86 -8.55 14.43 4.70
C ASN A 86 -7.07 14.54 4.28
N VAL A 87 -6.83 14.80 2.99
CA VAL A 87 -5.49 14.82 2.38
C VAL A 87 -4.96 16.25 2.33
N ASN A 88 -3.75 16.47 2.86
CA ASN A 88 -3.02 17.71 2.67
C ASN A 88 -2.43 17.78 1.25
N ILE A 89 -3.01 18.61 0.39
CA ILE A 89 -2.61 18.74 -1.02
C ILE A 89 -1.30 19.52 -1.23
N ASN A 90 -0.79 20.21 -0.21
CA ASN A 90 0.44 21.01 -0.25
C ASN A 90 1.53 20.45 0.67
N GLY A 91 1.36 19.23 1.20
CA GLY A 91 2.31 18.59 2.10
C GLY A 91 3.38 17.77 1.37
N PRO A 92 4.41 17.32 2.09
CA PRO A 92 5.51 16.53 1.52
C PRO A 92 5.06 15.15 1.00
N ARG A 93 3.87 14.69 1.36
CA ARG A 93 3.27 13.43 0.93
C ARG A 93 2.31 13.60 -0.26
N ALA A 94 1.94 14.85 -0.59
CA ALA A 94 0.90 15.16 -1.58
C ALA A 94 1.14 14.49 -2.95
N CYS A 95 2.39 14.40 -3.40
CA CYS A 95 2.72 13.75 -4.68
C CYS A 95 2.27 12.29 -4.75
N TYR A 96 2.32 11.57 -3.64
CA TYR A 96 1.87 10.19 -3.56
C TYR A 96 0.36 10.09 -3.27
N ASP A 97 -0.10 10.80 -2.25
CA ASP A 97 -1.48 10.73 -1.76
C ASP A 97 -2.47 11.22 -2.82
N VAL A 98 -2.24 12.39 -3.40
CA VAL A 98 -3.04 12.94 -4.51
C VAL A 98 -2.85 12.13 -5.78
N GLY A 99 -1.61 11.70 -6.08
CA GLY A 99 -1.32 10.86 -7.24
C GLY A 99 -2.13 9.56 -7.25
N LYS A 100 -2.24 8.88 -6.10
CA LYS A 100 -3.08 7.67 -5.98
C LYS A 100 -4.57 7.98 -6.11
N ARG A 101 -5.04 9.11 -5.62
CA ARG A 101 -6.44 9.55 -5.82
C ARG A 101 -6.75 9.81 -7.30
N ILE A 102 -5.83 10.43 -8.04
CA ILE A 102 -5.98 10.63 -9.50
C ILE A 102 -6.06 9.26 -10.20
N ALA A 103 -5.23 8.29 -9.83
CA ALA A 103 -5.28 6.95 -10.40
C ALA A 103 -6.63 6.24 -10.14
N GLU A 104 -7.22 6.38 -8.94
CA GLU A 104 -8.57 5.88 -8.64
C GLU A 104 -9.63 6.57 -9.51
N THR A 105 -9.54 7.90 -9.66
CA THR A 105 -10.46 8.68 -10.51
C THR A 105 -10.38 8.22 -11.97
N LEU A 106 -9.18 8.00 -12.51
CA LEU A 106 -9.02 7.46 -13.87
C LEU A 106 -9.68 6.08 -14.01
N CYS A 107 -9.52 5.18 -13.04
CA CYS A 107 -10.19 3.88 -13.05
C CYS A 107 -11.72 4.04 -13.09
N TYR A 108 -12.27 4.96 -12.29
CA TYR A 108 -13.69 5.26 -12.28
C TYR A 108 -14.16 5.77 -13.64
N GLU A 109 -13.49 6.78 -14.24
CA GLU A 109 -13.86 7.38 -15.51
C GLU A 109 -13.78 6.38 -16.67
N TYR A 110 -12.75 5.52 -16.70
CA TYR A 110 -12.64 4.46 -17.70
C TYR A 110 -13.76 3.44 -17.59
N ARG A 111 -14.17 3.10 -16.37
CA ARG A 111 -15.31 2.22 -16.15
C ARG A 111 -16.62 2.86 -16.65
N GLN A 112 -16.86 4.14 -16.34
CA GLN A 112 -18.07 4.84 -16.74
C GLN A 112 -18.16 5.04 -18.25
N LYS A 113 -17.05 5.41 -18.90
CA LYS A 113 -17.03 5.79 -20.30
C LYS A 113 -16.86 4.62 -21.26
N PHE A 114 -16.09 3.62 -20.87
CA PHE A 114 -15.69 2.51 -21.75
C PHE A 114 -16.16 1.14 -21.23
N GLU A 115 -16.89 1.09 -20.14
CA GLU A 115 -17.34 -0.14 -19.47
C GLU A 115 -16.17 -1.07 -19.08
N LEU A 116 -14.94 -0.51 -18.98
CA LEU A 116 -13.75 -1.26 -18.64
C LEU A 116 -13.86 -1.84 -17.23
N GLN A 117 -13.55 -3.11 -17.08
CA GLN A 117 -13.55 -3.77 -15.78
C GLN A 117 -12.36 -3.30 -14.94
N THR A 118 -12.51 -2.23 -14.17
CA THR A 118 -11.51 -1.73 -13.23
C THR A 118 -11.80 -2.20 -11.80
N ARG A 119 -10.75 -2.52 -11.06
CA ARG A 119 -10.77 -2.91 -9.64
C ARG A 119 -9.80 -2.02 -8.89
N VAL A 120 -10.26 -1.33 -7.87
CA VAL A 120 -9.40 -0.50 -7.03
C VAL A 120 -9.22 -1.16 -5.67
N VAL A 121 -7.96 -1.47 -5.33
CA VAL A 121 -7.60 -2.10 -4.06
C VAL A 121 -6.80 -1.10 -3.24
N ARG A 122 -7.37 -0.60 -2.14
CA ARG A 122 -6.70 0.29 -1.19
C ARG A 122 -5.89 -0.51 -0.20
N ILE A 123 -4.59 -0.60 -0.46
CA ILE A 123 -3.65 -1.40 0.33
C ILE A 123 -3.24 -0.63 1.57
N PHE A 124 -3.42 -1.24 2.73
CA PHE A 124 -2.91 -0.76 4.01
C PHE A 124 -1.50 -1.31 4.26
N ASN A 125 -0.84 -0.85 5.34
CA ASN A 125 0.55 -1.19 5.61
C ASN A 125 0.82 -2.69 5.44
N THR A 126 1.55 -3.04 4.40
CA THR A 126 1.95 -4.41 4.08
C THR A 126 3.44 -4.59 4.29
N TYR A 127 3.83 -5.77 4.77
CA TYR A 127 5.21 -6.15 5.01
C TYR A 127 5.45 -7.62 4.69
N GLY A 128 6.70 -8.00 4.49
CA GLY A 128 7.08 -9.40 4.22
C GLY A 128 8.48 -9.54 3.65
N PRO A 129 8.89 -10.77 3.33
CA PRO A 129 10.15 -11.08 2.66
C PRO A 129 10.33 -10.29 1.35
N GLY A 130 11.58 -9.96 1.02
CA GLY A 130 11.89 -9.18 -0.19
C GLY A 130 11.65 -7.68 -0.07
N MET A 131 11.16 -7.19 1.07
CA MET A 131 11.07 -5.76 1.33
C MET A 131 12.47 -5.16 1.46
N ASP A 132 12.72 -4.03 0.77
CA ASP A 132 13.99 -3.32 0.85
C ASP A 132 14.30 -2.92 2.30
N PRO A 133 15.45 -3.34 2.88
CA PRO A 133 15.83 -2.95 4.24
C PRO A 133 15.89 -1.44 4.47
N ASP A 134 16.15 -0.67 3.41
CA ASP A 134 16.21 0.79 3.41
C ASP A 134 14.91 1.45 2.91
N ASP A 135 13.81 0.71 2.87
CA ASP A 135 12.49 1.19 2.44
C ASP A 135 11.97 2.37 3.28
N GLY A 136 12.45 2.53 4.50
CA GLY A 136 12.08 3.64 5.39
C GLY A 136 10.81 3.40 6.22
N ARG A 137 10.05 2.32 5.98
CA ARG A 137 8.88 1.95 6.79
C ARG A 137 9.28 1.23 8.07
N VAL A 138 8.41 1.29 9.08
CA VAL A 138 8.74 0.90 10.45
C VAL A 138 9.19 -0.57 10.59
N ILE A 139 8.50 -1.53 9.95
CA ILE A 139 8.85 -2.95 10.09
C ILE A 139 10.22 -3.24 9.46
N SER A 140 10.50 -2.76 8.23
CA SER A 140 11.81 -2.94 7.60
C SER A 140 12.93 -2.30 8.43
N ASN A 141 12.71 -1.07 8.91
CA ASN A 141 13.69 -0.39 9.77
C ASN A 141 13.93 -1.14 11.09
N PHE A 142 12.88 -1.59 11.75
CA PHE A 142 13.00 -2.29 13.03
C PHE A 142 13.71 -3.64 12.84
N LEU A 143 13.35 -4.43 11.84
CA LEU A 143 13.98 -5.72 11.55
C LEU A 143 15.46 -5.53 11.18
N ARG A 144 15.78 -4.60 10.27
CA ARG A 144 17.16 -4.29 9.92
C ARG A 144 17.98 -3.86 11.15
N ASN A 145 17.43 -2.99 11.99
CA ASN A 145 18.12 -2.50 13.17
C ASN A 145 18.31 -3.62 14.22
N THR A 146 17.33 -4.50 14.37
CA THR A 146 17.44 -5.70 15.22
C THR A 146 18.58 -6.61 14.72
N LEU A 147 18.61 -6.93 13.42
CA LEU A 147 19.66 -7.75 12.81
C LEU A 147 21.08 -7.15 12.93
N THR A 148 21.17 -5.83 12.94
CA THR A 148 22.46 -5.12 13.00
C THR A 148 22.80 -4.56 14.38
N ASN A 149 22.06 -4.95 15.43
CA ASN A 149 22.21 -4.47 16.80
C ASN A 149 22.22 -2.93 16.93
N LYS A 150 21.44 -2.26 16.08
CA LYS A 150 21.25 -0.80 16.11
C LYS A 150 19.99 -0.42 16.89
N PRO A 151 19.92 0.80 17.47
CA PRO A 151 18.72 1.25 18.17
C PRO A 151 17.48 1.24 17.27
N LEU A 152 16.33 0.88 17.84
CA LEU A 152 15.03 1.09 17.20
C LEU A 152 14.64 2.56 17.33
N VAL A 153 14.42 3.23 16.21
CA VAL A 153 14.02 4.65 16.20
C VAL A 153 12.49 4.73 16.07
N ILE A 154 11.85 5.32 17.08
CA ILE A 154 10.41 5.58 17.10
C ILE A 154 10.23 7.10 16.95
N TYR A 155 9.52 7.51 15.89
CA TYR A 155 9.16 8.90 15.69
C TYR A 155 7.90 9.22 16.50
N GLY A 156 7.96 10.20 17.41
CA GLY A 156 6.91 10.49 18.39
C GLY A 156 7.07 9.69 19.69
N ASP A 157 5.96 9.46 20.39
CA ASP A 157 5.91 8.77 21.70
C ASP A 157 5.71 7.23 21.59
N GLY A 158 5.53 6.72 20.38
CA GLY A 158 5.29 5.30 20.11
C GLY A 158 3.88 4.82 20.44
N LEU A 159 2.97 5.72 20.83
CA LEU A 159 1.56 5.42 21.09
C LEU A 159 0.71 5.44 19.81
N GLN A 160 1.24 5.99 18.72
CA GLN A 160 0.58 5.93 17.42
C GLN A 160 0.42 4.47 16.98
N THR A 161 -0.77 4.17 16.45
CA THR A 161 -1.13 2.81 16.11
C THR A 161 -1.09 2.55 14.60
N ARG A 162 -0.77 1.33 14.24
CA ARG A 162 -0.79 0.83 12.86
C ARG A 162 -1.35 -0.58 12.84
N SER A 163 -1.96 -0.94 11.73
CA SER A 163 -2.31 -2.32 11.41
C SER A 163 -1.41 -2.83 10.29
N PHE A 164 -0.87 -4.03 10.46
CA PHE A 164 0.11 -4.59 9.53
C PHE A 164 -0.42 -5.87 8.89
N CYS A 165 -0.47 -5.89 7.57
CA CYS A 165 -0.87 -7.03 6.78
C CYS A 165 0.36 -7.76 6.25
N TYR A 166 0.41 -9.08 6.40
CA TYR A 166 1.49 -9.86 5.82
C TYR A 166 1.29 -10.02 4.31
N VAL A 167 2.38 -10.06 3.54
CA VAL A 167 2.35 -10.01 2.07
C VAL A 167 1.56 -11.16 1.44
N ASP A 168 1.61 -12.38 2.01
CA ASP A 168 0.86 -13.51 1.47
C ASP A 168 -0.67 -13.27 1.54
N ASP A 169 -1.15 -12.65 2.63
CA ASP A 169 -2.56 -12.28 2.77
C ASP A 169 -2.96 -11.22 1.72
N LEU A 170 -2.08 -10.23 1.44
CA LEU A 170 -2.33 -9.24 0.39
C LEU A 170 -2.39 -9.91 -0.99
N ILE A 171 -1.47 -10.82 -1.31
CA ILE A 171 -1.44 -11.51 -2.59
C ILE A 171 -2.71 -12.33 -2.80
N ASP A 172 -3.20 -13.05 -1.76
CA ASP A 172 -4.47 -13.76 -1.83
C ASP A 172 -5.64 -12.82 -2.16
N ALA A 173 -5.70 -11.64 -1.53
CA ALA A 173 -6.73 -10.64 -1.84
C ALA A 173 -6.65 -10.13 -3.29
N LEU A 174 -5.44 -9.86 -3.79
CA LEU A 174 -5.23 -9.42 -5.17
C LEU A 174 -5.65 -10.52 -6.17
N CYS A 175 -5.30 -11.78 -5.91
CA CYS A 175 -5.72 -12.91 -6.74
C CYS A 175 -7.25 -13.05 -6.75
N LYS A 176 -7.92 -12.92 -5.61
CA LYS A 176 -9.39 -12.95 -5.54
C LYS A 176 -10.04 -11.80 -6.30
N SER A 177 -9.43 -10.62 -6.26
CA SER A 177 -9.95 -9.46 -6.99
C SER A 177 -9.89 -9.60 -8.52
N MET A 178 -9.12 -10.55 -9.08
CA MET A 178 -9.13 -10.85 -10.52
C MET A 178 -10.49 -11.36 -10.99
N HIS A 179 -11.12 -12.19 -10.19
CA HIS A 179 -12.27 -13.00 -10.60
C HIS A 179 -13.63 -12.44 -10.16
N ILE A 180 -13.62 -11.44 -9.27
CA ILE A 180 -14.85 -10.88 -8.70
C ILE A 180 -15.06 -9.48 -9.24
N ASP A 181 -16.25 -9.21 -9.80
CA ASP A 181 -16.60 -7.86 -10.27
C ASP A 181 -17.04 -6.97 -9.11
N PHE A 182 -16.42 -5.79 -9.02
CA PHE A 182 -16.82 -4.72 -8.13
C PHE A 182 -16.43 -3.35 -8.73
N SER A 183 -17.27 -2.35 -8.51
CA SER A 183 -17.13 -1.01 -9.12
C SER A 183 -16.67 0.09 -8.15
N PHE A 184 -16.42 -0.26 -6.91
CA PHE A 184 -16.01 0.65 -5.84
C PHE A 184 -14.70 0.16 -5.19
N PRO A 185 -13.95 1.04 -4.52
CA PRO A 185 -12.72 0.63 -3.85
C PRO A 185 -12.97 -0.42 -2.75
N ILE A 186 -11.99 -1.30 -2.55
CA ILE A 186 -11.98 -2.25 -1.44
C ILE A 186 -10.69 -2.06 -0.63
N ASN A 187 -10.84 -1.91 0.69
CA ASN A 187 -9.72 -1.89 1.63
C ASN A 187 -9.16 -3.30 1.83
N ILE A 188 -7.85 -3.44 1.66
CA ILE A 188 -7.12 -4.68 1.98
C ILE A 188 -6.05 -4.36 3.02
N GLY A 189 -6.13 -5.05 4.14
CA GLY A 189 -5.23 -4.86 5.28
C GLY A 189 -5.63 -5.72 6.46
N ASN A 190 -4.93 -5.56 7.57
CA ASN A 190 -5.25 -6.24 8.81
C ASN A 190 -6.10 -5.30 9.69
N ASP A 191 -7.17 -5.79 10.30
CA ASP A 191 -8.02 -5.04 11.22
C ASP A 191 -7.54 -5.12 12.69
N ASN A 192 -6.44 -5.83 12.96
CA ASN A 192 -5.76 -5.80 14.25
C ASN A 192 -4.73 -4.66 14.29
N GLU A 193 -4.89 -3.78 15.24
CA GLU A 193 -4.09 -2.58 15.42
C GLU A 193 -3.15 -2.73 16.62
N ILE A 194 -1.91 -2.30 16.45
CA ILE A 194 -0.89 -2.30 17.51
C ILE A 194 -0.16 -0.95 17.53
N SER A 195 0.31 -0.53 18.70
CA SER A 195 1.19 0.62 18.85
C SER A 195 2.63 0.30 18.38
N LEU A 196 3.42 1.33 18.07
CA LEU A 196 4.83 1.11 17.74
C LEU A 196 5.63 0.59 18.94
N ASN A 197 5.23 0.94 20.17
CA ASN A 197 5.84 0.39 21.39
C ASN A 197 5.55 -1.11 21.54
N GLU A 198 4.32 -1.56 21.24
CA GLU A 198 3.98 -2.99 21.23
C GLU A 198 4.73 -3.73 20.13
N LEU A 199 4.90 -3.14 18.94
CA LEU A 199 5.69 -3.72 17.87
C LEU A 199 7.17 -3.89 18.29
N ALA A 200 7.77 -2.89 18.93
CA ALA A 200 9.11 -2.98 19.46
C ALA A 200 9.23 -4.09 20.52
N LYS A 201 8.25 -4.20 21.41
CA LYS A 201 8.20 -5.27 22.43
C LYS A 201 8.15 -6.66 21.80
N ILE A 202 7.33 -6.87 20.76
CA ILE A 202 7.27 -8.16 20.04
C ILE A 202 8.67 -8.56 19.50
N LEU A 203 9.43 -7.59 19.00
CA LEU A 203 10.79 -7.86 18.52
C LEU A 203 11.76 -8.16 19.67
N PHE A 204 11.66 -7.43 20.77
CA PHE A 204 12.52 -7.67 21.96
C PHE A 204 12.27 -9.04 22.58
N ASP A 205 11.00 -9.41 22.78
CA ASP A 205 10.64 -10.70 23.35
C ASP A 205 11.15 -11.88 22.51
N LYS A 206 11.34 -11.66 21.20
CA LYS A 206 11.73 -12.72 20.26
C LYS A 206 13.20 -12.74 19.90
N TYR A 207 13.83 -11.57 19.77
CA TYR A 207 15.18 -11.42 19.20
C TYR A 207 16.17 -10.72 20.13
N GLY A 208 15.77 -10.40 21.36
CA GLY A 208 16.57 -9.70 22.35
C GLY A 208 16.37 -8.19 22.35
N GLU A 209 16.68 -7.58 23.47
CA GLU A 209 16.47 -6.14 23.69
C GLU A 209 17.41 -5.27 22.89
N ASN A 210 16.85 -4.31 22.16
CA ASN A 210 17.59 -3.23 21.53
C ASN A 210 17.29 -1.91 22.25
N LYS A 211 18.20 -0.97 22.15
CA LYS A 211 17.94 0.39 22.64
C LYS A 211 16.83 1.05 21.80
N ILE A 212 15.84 1.68 22.45
CA ILE A 212 14.87 2.54 21.79
C ILE A 212 15.34 3.98 21.85
N ILE A 213 15.21 4.70 20.73
CA ILE A 213 15.43 6.15 20.62
C ILE A 213 14.12 6.76 20.13
N TYR A 214 13.58 7.70 20.89
CA TYR A 214 12.43 8.50 20.48
C TYR A 214 12.92 9.74 19.75
N ALA A 215 12.41 9.99 18.55
CA ALA A 215 12.72 11.14 17.70
C ALA A 215 11.49 12.01 17.47
N ASN A 216 11.67 13.20 16.93
CA ASN A 216 10.54 14.06 16.59
C ASN A 216 9.59 13.37 15.60
N PRO A 217 8.26 13.54 15.75
CA PRO A 217 7.30 12.97 14.82
C PRO A 217 7.50 13.50 13.40
N ASN A 218 7.23 12.65 12.41
CA ASN A 218 7.27 13.04 11.01
C ASN A 218 6.10 13.97 10.68
N VAL A 219 6.34 14.92 9.77
CA VAL A 219 5.29 15.81 9.26
C VAL A 219 4.28 15.02 8.46
N ASP A 220 3.00 15.30 8.67
CA ASP A 220 1.86 14.66 7.99
C ASP A 220 1.77 13.12 8.15
N ASP A 221 2.42 12.53 9.19
CA ASP A 221 2.25 11.10 9.47
C ASP A 221 0.97 10.87 10.29
N PRO A 222 -0.05 10.16 9.76
CA PRO A 222 -1.32 9.96 10.44
C PRO A 222 -1.15 9.28 11.81
N ARG A 223 -1.91 9.71 12.80
CA ARG A 223 -1.87 9.11 14.15
C ARG A 223 -2.47 7.71 14.17
N LEU A 224 -3.58 7.52 13.48
CA LEU A 224 -4.36 6.28 13.46
C LEU A 224 -4.52 5.78 12.03
N ARG A 225 -4.21 4.50 11.79
CA ARG A 225 -4.39 3.88 10.46
C ARG A 225 -4.83 2.44 10.60
N LYS A 226 -6.14 2.22 10.42
CA LYS A 226 -6.76 0.91 10.50
C LYS A 226 -7.86 0.78 9.45
N PRO A 227 -7.82 -0.26 8.59
CA PRO A 227 -8.90 -0.48 7.63
C PRO A 227 -10.17 -0.98 8.31
N ASP A 228 -11.33 -0.51 7.84
CA ASP A 228 -12.53 -1.33 7.84
C ASP A 228 -12.40 -2.30 6.66
N ILE A 229 -12.44 -3.60 6.91
CA ILE A 229 -12.32 -4.66 5.89
C ILE A 229 -13.63 -5.40 5.65
N GLN A 230 -14.76 -4.84 6.05
CA GLN A 230 -16.06 -5.50 5.93
C GLN A 230 -16.39 -5.82 4.45
N ARG A 231 -16.10 -4.89 3.53
CA ARG A 231 -16.26 -5.15 2.09
C ARG A 231 -15.40 -6.28 1.57
N ALA A 232 -14.14 -6.37 2.01
CA ALA A 232 -13.28 -7.48 1.62
C ALA A 232 -13.83 -8.83 2.12
N LYS A 233 -14.35 -8.88 3.36
CA LYS A 233 -14.99 -10.06 3.91
C LYS A 233 -16.25 -10.47 3.13
N GLU A 234 -17.10 -9.51 2.78
CA GLU A 234 -18.37 -9.76 2.10
C GLU A 234 -18.20 -10.09 0.62
N ILE A 235 -17.37 -9.33 -0.10
CA ILE A 235 -17.26 -9.40 -1.56
C ILE A 235 -16.20 -10.41 -1.97
N LEU A 236 -14.98 -10.29 -1.43
CA LEU A 236 -13.87 -11.16 -1.77
C LEU A 236 -13.86 -12.46 -0.97
N LYS A 237 -14.72 -12.59 0.06
CA LYS A 237 -14.63 -13.68 1.04
C LYS A 237 -13.21 -13.82 1.59
N TRP A 238 -12.63 -12.67 1.91
CA TRP A 238 -11.24 -12.55 2.34
C TRP A 238 -11.12 -11.89 3.72
N SER A 239 -10.18 -12.40 4.50
CA SER A 239 -9.68 -11.78 5.73
C SER A 239 -8.22 -12.17 5.93
N PRO A 240 -7.41 -11.32 6.61
CA PRO A 240 -6.03 -11.67 6.90
C PRO A 240 -5.97 -12.85 7.88
N THR A 241 -5.04 -13.78 7.64
CA THR A 241 -4.89 -15.02 8.42
C THR A 241 -3.57 -15.09 9.16
N ILE A 242 -2.57 -14.31 8.75
CA ILE A 242 -1.23 -14.36 9.32
C ILE A 242 -1.07 -13.30 10.40
N SER A 243 -0.86 -13.77 11.64
CA SER A 243 -0.62 -12.88 12.78
C SER A 243 0.70 -12.12 12.63
N ILE A 244 0.79 -10.95 13.30
CA ILE A 244 2.01 -10.12 13.28
C ILE A 244 3.24 -10.91 13.76
N ASN A 245 3.12 -11.73 14.80
CA ASN A 245 4.22 -12.55 15.32
C ASN A 245 4.75 -13.54 14.30
N LYS A 246 3.85 -14.23 13.57
CA LYS A 246 4.21 -15.20 12.53
C LYS A 246 4.80 -14.51 11.30
N GLY A 247 4.23 -13.39 10.90
CA GLY A 247 4.71 -12.62 9.75
C GLY A 247 6.10 -12.01 10.00
N ILE A 248 6.34 -11.46 11.20
CA ILE A 248 7.68 -10.97 11.61
C ILE A 248 8.70 -12.11 11.58
N GLU A 249 8.36 -13.29 12.11
CA GLU A 249 9.25 -14.45 12.09
C GLU A 249 9.65 -14.85 10.66
N LYS A 250 8.68 -14.98 9.76
CA LYS A 250 8.93 -15.30 8.36
C LYS A 250 9.78 -14.22 7.67
N THR A 251 9.56 -12.95 7.98
CA THR A 251 10.29 -11.83 7.37
C THR A 251 11.71 -11.76 7.91
N TYR A 252 11.91 -12.02 9.20
CA TYR A 252 13.24 -12.01 9.84
C TYR A 252 14.13 -13.17 9.37
N SER A 253 13.54 -14.34 9.09
CA SER A 253 14.25 -15.54 8.66
C SER A 253 14.65 -15.51 7.18
N TYR A 254 14.14 -14.57 6.41
CA TYR A 254 14.45 -14.37 4.98
C TYR A 254 15.74 -13.59 4.81
#